data_238f3e449b4c9571309d5fe320101115
#
_entry.id   238f3e449b4c9571309d5fe320101115
#
_cell.length_a   1.000
_cell.length_b   1.000
_cell.length_c   1.000
_cell.angle_alpha   90.00
_cell.angle_beta   90.00
_cell.angle_gamma   90.00
#
_symmetry.space_group_name_H-M   'P 1'
#
loop_
_entity.id
_entity.type
_entity.pdbx_description
1 polymer ?
#
loop_
_entity_poly.entity_id
_entity_poly.type
_entity_poly.pdbx_seq_one_letter_code
_entity_poly.pdbx_strand_id
1 'polypeptide(L)'
;MTRPAFAQRRFALALAATLTLGTPALAFDITSMTQPESEAFGEAVRGYLMENPGVLMEVIAELEAQQAEAQSSGDSALVLSNAADIYEDGFSWVGGNPEGSLTVVEFIDYRCGYCRKAHSEVLELVETDGDIRYIVKEFPILGEESVIASQFAVAALQVAGPEAYEKINHGLYTEFRGAMTAERLAAFATDLGLDGAAIAAGMDSPEVAKVLNDNQLLAQRLQIEGTPTFVMGDQLLRGYVPLEGMRAMVADVRG
;
A
#
# COMPACT_ATOMS: atom_id res chain seq x y z
N MET A 1 63.82 37.76 -92.46
CA MET A 1 62.77 38.13 -91.55
C MET A 1 61.79 36.96 -91.48
N THR A 2 62.13 36.00 -90.68
CA THR A 2 61.48 34.65 -90.65
C THR A 2 60.87 34.38 -89.29
N ARG A 3 59.56 34.10 -89.27
CA ARG A 3 58.85 33.65 -88.10
C ARG A 3 59.00 32.12 -87.96
N PRO A 4 59.25 31.55 -86.78
CA PRO A 4 59.05 30.12 -86.58
C PRO A 4 57.68 29.80 -86.04
N ALA A 5 57.11 28.66 -86.48
CA ALA A 5 55.82 28.08 -86.10
C ALA A 5 55.90 27.41 -84.73
N PHE A 6 54.92 27.69 -83.91
CA PHE A 6 54.68 26.97 -82.64
C PHE A 6 53.81 25.74 -82.87
N ALA A 7 54.35 24.55 -82.58
CA ALA A 7 53.64 23.30 -82.60
C ALA A 7 52.77 23.14 -81.28
N GLN A 8 51.48 23.04 -81.41
CA GLN A 8 50.57 22.72 -80.32
C GLN A 8 50.58 21.22 -79.99
N ARG A 9 51.17 20.84 -78.90
CA ARG A 9 50.98 19.50 -78.27
C ARG A 9 49.63 19.43 -77.53
N ARG A 10 48.69 18.64 -78.08
CA ARG A 10 47.47 18.29 -77.41
C ARG A 10 47.73 17.21 -76.38
N PHE A 11 47.64 17.56 -75.07
CA PHE A 11 47.61 16.62 -73.97
C PHE A 11 46.17 16.15 -73.84
N ALA A 12 45.94 14.85 -74.11
CA ALA A 12 44.66 14.18 -73.78
C ALA A 12 44.70 13.78 -72.30
N LEU A 13 43.90 14.45 -71.46
CA LEU A 13 43.63 14.00 -70.10
C LEU A 13 42.61 12.84 -70.13
N ALA A 14 43.10 11.65 -69.80
CA ALA A 14 42.20 10.49 -69.55
C ALA A 14 41.63 10.63 -68.16
N LEU A 15 40.32 10.94 -68.06
CA LEU A 15 39.53 10.96 -66.79
C LEU A 15 39.15 9.51 -66.42
N ALA A 16 39.88 8.90 -65.47
CA ALA A 16 39.54 7.60 -64.92
C ALA A 16 38.37 7.79 -63.93
N ALA A 17 37.16 7.45 -64.34
CA ALA A 17 36.01 7.39 -63.47
C ALA A 17 36.09 6.12 -62.58
N THR A 18 36.49 6.29 -61.30
CA THR A 18 36.40 5.23 -60.28
C THR A 18 34.92 5.07 -59.88
N LEU A 19 34.21 4.06 -60.38
CA LEU A 19 32.92 3.62 -59.83
C LEU A 19 33.20 3.01 -58.45
N THR A 20 32.90 3.73 -57.38
CA THR A 20 32.72 3.15 -56.06
C THR A 20 31.42 2.38 -56.02
N LEU A 21 31.50 1.07 -56.13
CA LEU A 21 30.38 0.17 -55.79
C LEU A 21 30.11 0.33 -54.30
N GLY A 22 29.13 1.20 -53.96
CA GLY A 22 28.56 1.25 -52.64
C GLY A 22 27.86 -0.07 -52.36
N THR A 23 28.42 -0.89 -51.46
CA THR A 23 27.70 -2.06 -50.95
C THR A 23 26.45 -1.53 -50.24
N PRO A 24 25.25 -2.01 -50.57
CA PRO A 24 24.05 -1.68 -49.79
C PRO A 24 24.31 -2.11 -48.33
N ALA A 25 24.27 -1.17 -47.41
CA ALA A 25 24.20 -1.49 -46.02
C ALA A 25 22.84 -2.22 -45.81
N LEU A 26 22.87 -3.54 -45.69
CA LEU A 26 21.72 -4.33 -45.30
C LEU A 26 21.36 -3.84 -43.87
N ALA A 27 20.23 -3.15 -43.74
CA ALA A 27 19.68 -2.81 -42.43
C ALA A 27 19.43 -4.13 -41.69
N PHE A 28 20.05 -4.30 -40.56
CA PHE A 28 19.86 -5.47 -39.70
C PHE A 28 18.42 -5.49 -39.20
N ASP A 29 17.63 -6.45 -39.67
CA ASP A 29 16.23 -6.60 -39.26
C ASP A 29 16.14 -7.65 -38.15
N ILE A 30 15.92 -7.16 -36.92
CA ILE A 30 15.79 -7.97 -35.72
C ILE A 30 14.62 -8.95 -35.79
N THR A 31 13.61 -8.65 -36.62
CA THR A 31 12.39 -9.48 -36.73
C THR A 31 12.55 -10.67 -37.68
N SER A 32 13.62 -10.69 -38.47
CA SER A 32 13.85 -11.70 -39.53
C SER A 32 15.21 -12.43 -39.36
N MET A 33 15.72 -12.54 -38.14
CA MET A 33 16.99 -13.24 -37.84
C MET A 33 16.89 -14.72 -38.18
N THR A 34 17.98 -15.25 -38.78
CA THR A 34 18.21 -16.69 -38.83
C THR A 34 18.54 -17.22 -37.43
N GLN A 35 18.43 -18.53 -37.22
CA GLN A 35 18.75 -19.14 -35.91
C GLN A 35 20.16 -18.81 -35.41
N PRO A 36 21.26 -18.88 -36.21
CA PRO A 36 22.60 -18.48 -35.76
C PRO A 36 22.70 -17.00 -35.39
N GLU A 37 22.01 -16.10 -36.13
CA GLU A 37 21.98 -14.66 -35.82
C GLU A 37 21.25 -14.38 -34.51
N SER A 38 20.15 -15.07 -34.24
CA SER A 38 19.40 -14.98 -32.98
C SER A 38 20.24 -15.46 -31.78
N GLU A 39 20.98 -16.55 -31.94
CA GLU A 39 21.89 -17.08 -30.92
C GLU A 39 23.02 -16.09 -30.62
N ALA A 40 23.68 -15.55 -31.66
CA ALA A 40 24.75 -14.57 -31.49
C ALA A 40 24.26 -13.25 -30.87
N PHE A 41 23.06 -12.80 -31.24
CA PHE A 41 22.41 -11.63 -30.62
C PHE A 41 22.11 -11.88 -29.14
N GLY A 42 21.56 -13.04 -28.81
CA GLY A 42 21.29 -13.42 -27.40
C GLY A 42 22.57 -13.47 -26.55
N GLU A 43 23.68 -14.00 -27.09
CA GLU A 43 24.99 -13.98 -26.43
C GLU A 43 25.50 -12.55 -26.23
N ALA A 44 25.36 -11.66 -27.23
CA ALA A 44 25.78 -10.27 -27.14
C ALA A 44 24.96 -9.50 -26.09
N VAL A 45 23.62 -9.68 -26.07
CA VAL A 45 22.74 -9.09 -25.04
C VAL A 45 23.12 -9.58 -23.65
N ARG A 46 23.35 -10.90 -23.49
CA ARG A 46 23.79 -11.46 -22.21
C ARG A 46 25.13 -10.87 -21.77
N GLY A 47 26.10 -10.79 -22.68
CA GLY A 47 27.42 -10.19 -22.40
C GLY A 47 27.29 -8.74 -21.94
N TYR A 48 26.51 -7.93 -22.65
CA TYR A 48 26.26 -6.54 -22.29
C TYR A 48 25.62 -6.39 -20.90
N LEU A 49 24.60 -7.19 -20.58
CA LEU A 49 23.93 -7.15 -19.28
C LEU A 49 24.84 -7.61 -18.14
N MET A 50 25.72 -8.59 -18.40
CA MET A 50 26.71 -9.05 -17.40
C MET A 50 27.80 -7.99 -17.15
N GLU A 51 28.17 -7.22 -18.15
CA GLU A 51 29.13 -6.10 -18.03
C GLU A 51 28.48 -4.83 -17.44
N ASN A 52 27.14 -4.68 -17.63
CA ASN A 52 26.37 -3.51 -17.19
C ASN A 52 25.19 -3.92 -16.30
N PRO A 53 25.43 -4.50 -15.10
CA PRO A 53 24.35 -4.97 -14.22
C PRO A 53 23.42 -3.85 -13.74
N GLY A 54 23.86 -2.59 -13.79
CA GLY A 54 23.03 -1.42 -13.47
C GLY A 54 21.77 -1.33 -14.32
N VAL A 55 21.81 -1.77 -15.59
CA VAL A 55 20.64 -1.77 -16.48
C VAL A 55 19.51 -2.67 -15.93
N LEU A 56 19.87 -3.83 -15.35
CA LEU A 56 18.88 -4.70 -14.73
C LEU A 56 18.25 -4.06 -13.48
N MET A 57 19.06 -3.36 -12.70
CA MET A 57 18.54 -2.64 -11.51
C MET A 57 17.62 -1.48 -11.90
N GLU A 58 17.91 -0.75 -12.97
CA GLU A 58 17.04 0.29 -13.52
C GLU A 58 15.69 -0.29 -13.99
N VAL A 59 15.72 -1.41 -14.71
CA VAL A 59 14.51 -2.08 -15.19
C VAL A 59 13.67 -2.62 -14.03
N ILE A 60 14.30 -3.20 -13.00
CA ILE A 60 13.60 -3.67 -11.79
C ILE A 60 12.94 -2.50 -11.08
N ALA A 61 13.66 -1.40 -10.87
CA ALA A 61 13.11 -0.21 -10.22
C ALA A 61 11.92 0.38 -10.98
N GLU A 62 11.99 0.41 -12.33
CA GLU A 62 10.88 0.86 -13.17
C GLU A 62 9.66 -0.06 -13.07
N LEU A 63 9.88 -1.39 -13.08
CA LEU A 63 8.78 -2.36 -12.89
C LEU A 63 8.14 -2.25 -11.51
N GLU A 64 8.93 -2.07 -10.46
CA GLU A 64 8.44 -1.87 -9.09
C GLU A 64 7.62 -0.58 -8.99
N ALA A 65 8.07 0.51 -9.63
CA ALA A 65 7.34 1.77 -9.67
C ALA A 65 5.99 1.63 -10.40
N GLN A 66 5.97 0.96 -11.56
CA GLN A 66 4.74 0.70 -12.31
C GLN A 66 3.77 -0.18 -11.53
N GLN A 67 4.27 -1.19 -10.83
CA GLN A 67 3.43 -2.06 -9.98
C GLN A 67 2.85 -1.29 -8.79
N ALA A 68 3.66 -0.44 -8.13
CA ALA A 68 3.21 0.39 -7.02
C ALA A 68 2.14 1.39 -7.47
N GLU A 69 2.30 2.03 -8.63
CA GLU A 69 1.30 2.94 -9.20
C GLU A 69 0.00 2.21 -9.56
N ALA A 70 0.09 1.04 -10.19
CA ALA A 70 -1.09 0.24 -10.52
C ALA A 70 -1.83 -0.22 -9.26
N GLN A 71 -1.10 -0.61 -8.21
CA GLN A 71 -1.69 -0.99 -6.93
C GLN A 71 -2.36 0.21 -6.26
N SER A 72 -1.68 1.36 -6.17
CA SER A 72 -2.22 2.59 -5.59
C SER A 72 -3.51 3.03 -6.29
N SER A 73 -3.53 3.00 -7.63
CA SER A 73 -4.73 3.33 -8.41
C SER A 73 -5.87 2.33 -8.16
N GLY A 74 -5.55 1.05 -8.04
CA GLY A 74 -6.52 0.00 -7.69
C GLY A 74 -7.08 0.20 -6.28
N ASP A 75 -6.22 0.48 -5.32
CA ASP A 75 -6.60 0.72 -3.92
C ASP A 75 -7.50 1.96 -3.78
N SER A 76 -7.16 3.07 -4.44
CA SER A 76 -7.99 4.27 -4.48
C SER A 76 -9.39 3.97 -5.04
N ALA A 77 -9.50 3.20 -6.13
CA ALA A 77 -10.79 2.79 -6.67
C ALA A 77 -11.60 1.93 -5.69
N LEU A 78 -10.95 1.02 -4.94
CA LEU A 78 -11.59 0.22 -3.89
C LEU A 78 -12.10 1.09 -2.74
N VAL A 79 -11.28 2.03 -2.26
CA VAL A 79 -11.66 2.96 -1.18
C VAL A 79 -12.85 3.82 -1.62
N LEU A 80 -12.80 4.45 -2.78
CA LEU A 80 -13.87 5.31 -3.29
C LEU A 80 -15.19 4.55 -3.47
N SER A 81 -15.15 3.32 -3.98
CA SER A 81 -16.36 2.50 -4.18
C SER A 81 -16.98 1.99 -2.88
N ASN A 82 -16.25 1.99 -1.76
CA ASN A 82 -16.72 1.55 -0.44
C ASN A 82 -16.76 2.70 0.60
N ALA A 83 -16.66 3.95 0.17
CA ALA A 83 -16.47 5.11 1.05
C ALA A 83 -17.53 5.20 2.17
N ALA A 84 -18.80 4.93 1.87
CA ALA A 84 -19.88 4.95 2.86
C ALA A 84 -19.63 3.93 3.99
N ASP A 85 -19.27 2.70 3.65
CA ASP A 85 -19.01 1.63 4.63
C ASP A 85 -17.69 1.85 5.38
N ILE A 86 -16.74 2.56 4.78
CA ILE A 86 -15.47 2.90 5.43
C ILE A 86 -15.68 4.02 6.45
N TYR A 87 -16.33 5.12 6.05
CA TYR A 87 -16.31 6.37 6.80
C TYR A 87 -17.60 6.66 7.58
N GLU A 88 -18.75 6.06 7.19
CA GLU A 88 -20.08 6.44 7.70
C GLU A 88 -20.96 5.23 7.99
N ASP A 89 -20.39 4.14 8.50
CA ASP A 89 -21.13 2.90 8.79
C ASP A 89 -22.13 3.02 9.96
N GLY A 90 -22.00 4.05 10.79
CA GLY A 90 -22.90 4.35 11.90
C GLY A 90 -22.75 3.47 13.14
N PHE A 91 -21.78 2.54 13.17
CA PHE A 91 -21.57 1.63 14.29
C PHE A 91 -20.12 1.54 14.78
N SER A 92 -19.13 1.91 13.98
CA SER A 92 -17.73 1.93 14.40
C SER A 92 -17.47 3.01 15.44
N TRP A 93 -16.52 2.76 16.33
CA TRP A 93 -16.06 3.80 17.26
C TRP A 93 -15.31 4.90 16.51
N VAL A 94 -15.59 6.15 16.91
CA VAL A 94 -14.98 7.36 16.37
C VAL A 94 -14.32 8.11 17.50
N GLY A 95 -13.01 8.37 17.35
CA GLY A 95 -12.21 9.18 18.25
C GLY A 95 -11.50 10.32 17.55
N GLY A 96 -10.56 10.96 18.26
CA GLY A 96 -9.88 12.16 17.78
C GLY A 96 -10.83 13.35 17.65
N ASN A 97 -10.70 14.11 16.56
CA ASN A 97 -11.60 15.22 16.25
C ASN A 97 -12.72 14.74 15.32
N PRO A 98 -13.99 14.62 15.78
CA PRO A 98 -15.09 14.18 14.92
C PRO A 98 -15.32 15.05 13.68
N GLU A 99 -14.93 16.34 13.74
CA GLU A 99 -15.02 17.32 12.63
C GLU A 99 -13.68 17.49 11.91
N GLY A 100 -12.72 16.60 12.15
CA GLY A 100 -11.39 16.68 11.54
C GLY A 100 -11.44 16.61 10.02
N SER A 101 -10.59 17.40 9.36
CA SER A 101 -10.54 17.49 7.90
C SER A 101 -10.05 16.22 7.23
N LEU A 102 -9.30 15.38 7.94
CA LEU A 102 -8.86 14.07 7.49
C LEU A 102 -9.45 12.96 8.36
N THR A 103 -9.98 11.94 7.71
CA THR A 103 -10.37 10.71 8.41
C THR A 103 -9.29 9.63 8.23
N VAL A 104 -8.85 9.07 9.34
CA VAL A 104 -8.00 7.88 9.41
C VAL A 104 -8.83 6.72 9.92
N VAL A 105 -8.89 5.63 9.16
CA VAL A 105 -9.59 4.39 9.55
C VAL A 105 -8.56 3.30 9.75
N GLU A 106 -8.63 2.56 10.87
CA GLU A 106 -7.73 1.46 11.17
C GLU A 106 -8.51 0.15 11.34
N PHE A 107 -8.11 -0.89 10.60
CA PHE A 107 -8.55 -2.27 10.81
C PHE A 107 -7.62 -2.95 11.79
N ILE A 108 -8.16 -3.40 12.92
CA ILE A 108 -7.37 -3.89 14.05
C ILE A 108 -7.69 -5.32 14.46
N ASP A 109 -6.71 -5.95 15.12
CA ASP A 109 -6.85 -7.21 15.85
C ASP A 109 -6.06 -7.15 17.16
N TYR A 110 -6.69 -7.47 18.29
CA TYR A 110 -6.06 -7.36 19.62
C TYR A 110 -4.94 -8.38 19.86
N ARG A 111 -4.88 -9.45 19.07
CA ARG A 111 -3.77 -10.43 19.10
C ARG A 111 -2.61 -10.05 18.18
N CYS A 112 -2.80 -9.05 17.34
CA CYS A 112 -1.76 -8.59 16.42
C CYS A 112 -0.68 -7.79 17.15
N GLY A 113 0.57 -8.31 17.11
CA GLY A 113 1.72 -7.63 17.71
C GLY A 113 2.03 -6.28 17.05
N TYR A 114 1.77 -6.15 15.74
CA TYR A 114 1.96 -4.90 15.02
C TYR A 114 0.85 -3.86 15.31
N CYS A 115 -0.41 -4.28 15.53
CA CYS A 115 -1.45 -3.38 16.04
C CYS A 115 -1.09 -2.85 17.42
N ARG A 116 -0.60 -3.73 18.32
CA ARG A 116 -0.12 -3.32 19.64
C ARG A 116 1.03 -2.29 19.56
N LYS A 117 1.94 -2.47 18.59
CA LYS A 117 3.05 -1.53 18.36
C LYS A 117 2.54 -0.21 17.78
N ALA A 118 1.61 -0.26 16.83
CA ALA A 118 1.02 0.92 16.18
C ALA A 118 0.19 1.76 17.13
N HIS A 119 -0.50 1.13 18.08
CA HIS A 119 -1.52 1.76 18.92
C HIS A 119 -1.07 3.09 19.57
N SER A 120 0.07 3.12 20.24
CA SER A 120 0.57 4.34 20.87
C SER A 120 0.98 5.41 19.85
N GLU A 121 1.52 4.99 18.70
CA GLU A 121 1.96 5.89 17.65
C GLU A 121 0.78 6.50 16.88
N VAL A 122 -0.30 5.73 16.67
CA VAL A 122 -1.56 6.22 16.08
C VAL A 122 -2.23 7.22 17.02
N LEU A 123 -2.31 6.92 18.32
CA LEU A 123 -2.88 7.86 19.29
C LEU A 123 -2.06 9.15 19.35
N GLU A 124 -0.72 9.07 19.32
CA GLU A 124 0.15 10.25 19.26
C GLU A 124 -0.08 11.06 17.98
N LEU A 125 -0.23 10.39 16.84
CA LEU A 125 -0.56 11.05 15.56
C LEU A 125 -1.85 11.85 15.70
N VAL A 126 -2.93 11.19 16.14
CA VAL A 126 -4.27 11.79 16.26
C VAL A 126 -4.29 12.97 17.24
N GLU A 127 -3.64 12.81 18.41
CA GLU A 127 -3.58 13.85 19.45
C GLU A 127 -2.74 15.05 19.00
N THR A 128 -1.55 14.80 18.42
CA THR A 128 -0.63 15.89 18.05
C THR A 128 -1.06 16.65 16.80
N ASP A 129 -1.77 15.99 15.89
CA ASP A 129 -2.34 16.62 14.69
C ASP A 129 -3.58 17.47 15.04
N GLY A 130 -4.48 16.95 15.86
CA GLY A 130 -5.68 17.64 16.35
C GLY A 130 -6.79 17.87 15.31
N ASP A 131 -6.57 17.49 14.04
CA ASP A 131 -7.52 17.66 12.93
C ASP A 131 -7.77 16.32 12.18
N ILE A 132 -7.62 15.21 12.92
CA ILE A 132 -7.88 13.85 12.45
C ILE A 132 -9.13 13.31 13.14
N ARG A 133 -10.10 12.85 12.33
CA ARG A 133 -11.18 11.96 12.73
C ARG A 133 -10.70 10.53 12.64
N TYR A 134 -10.67 9.80 13.78
CA TYR A 134 -10.12 8.45 13.84
C TYR A 134 -11.23 7.42 14.01
N ILE A 135 -11.30 6.42 13.11
CA ILE A 135 -12.29 5.34 13.13
C ILE A 135 -11.59 4.01 13.32
N VAL A 136 -12.09 3.18 14.21
CA VAL A 136 -11.57 1.82 14.44
C VAL A 136 -12.55 0.78 13.92
N LYS A 137 -12.06 -0.11 13.06
CA LYS A 137 -12.77 -1.27 12.51
C LYS A 137 -12.25 -2.55 13.16
N GLU A 138 -13.08 -3.19 13.96
CA GLU A 138 -12.75 -4.49 14.55
C GLU A 138 -12.66 -5.56 13.45
N PHE A 139 -11.48 -6.14 13.28
CA PHE A 139 -11.18 -7.13 12.24
C PHE A 139 -10.39 -8.32 12.79
N PRO A 140 -11.07 -9.18 13.59
CA PRO A 140 -10.43 -10.30 14.28
C PRO A 140 -10.13 -11.46 13.32
N ILE A 141 -8.86 -11.63 12.94
CA ILE A 141 -8.41 -12.63 11.97
C ILE A 141 -7.37 -13.61 12.54
N LEU A 142 -6.92 -13.43 13.79
CA LEU A 142 -5.85 -14.22 14.40
C LEU A 142 -6.35 -15.29 15.38
N GLY A 143 -7.59 -15.77 15.17
CA GLY A 143 -8.15 -16.89 15.88
C GLY A 143 -9.21 -16.52 16.92
N GLU A 144 -9.65 -17.52 17.70
CA GLU A 144 -10.79 -17.42 18.60
C GLU A 144 -10.64 -16.31 19.64
N GLU A 145 -9.47 -16.15 20.25
CA GLU A 145 -9.20 -15.09 21.22
C GLU A 145 -9.33 -13.69 20.61
N SER A 146 -9.00 -13.50 19.32
CA SER A 146 -9.23 -12.24 18.62
C SER A 146 -10.70 -11.94 18.49
N VAL A 147 -11.49 -12.96 18.12
CA VAL A 147 -12.95 -12.83 17.99
C VAL A 147 -13.57 -12.45 19.33
N ILE A 148 -13.22 -13.16 20.41
CA ILE A 148 -13.72 -12.87 21.76
C ILE A 148 -13.38 -11.43 22.19
N ALA A 149 -12.13 -10.98 21.94
CA ALA A 149 -11.72 -9.63 22.30
C ALA A 149 -12.48 -8.56 21.52
N SER A 150 -12.64 -8.73 20.19
CA SER A 150 -13.41 -7.80 19.37
C SER A 150 -14.90 -7.80 19.70
N GLN A 151 -15.49 -8.97 19.97
CA GLN A 151 -16.88 -9.05 20.48
C GLN A 151 -17.04 -8.27 21.79
N PHE A 152 -16.09 -8.42 22.70
CA PHE A 152 -16.13 -7.70 23.98
C PHE A 152 -15.98 -6.18 23.79
N ALA A 153 -15.08 -5.73 22.92
CA ALA A 153 -14.89 -4.31 22.63
C ALA A 153 -16.13 -3.70 21.97
N VAL A 154 -16.71 -4.36 20.96
CA VAL A 154 -17.96 -3.91 20.32
C VAL A 154 -19.12 -3.91 21.32
N ALA A 155 -19.23 -4.93 22.16
CA ALA A 155 -20.24 -4.95 23.23
C ALA A 155 -20.05 -3.79 24.22
N ALA A 156 -18.81 -3.43 24.56
CA ALA A 156 -18.52 -2.27 25.42
C ALA A 156 -19.01 -0.97 24.77
N LEU A 157 -18.81 -0.81 23.46
CA LEU A 157 -19.34 0.34 22.72
C LEU A 157 -20.86 0.41 22.77
N GLN A 158 -21.54 -0.71 22.54
CA GLN A 158 -23.00 -0.75 22.45
C GLN A 158 -23.69 -0.64 23.81
N VAL A 159 -23.13 -1.25 24.85
CA VAL A 159 -23.74 -1.32 26.21
C VAL A 159 -23.36 -0.10 27.04
N ALA A 160 -22.12 0.37 26.95
CA ALA A 160 -21.56 1.38 27.84
C ALA A 160 -21.02 2.63 27.14
N GLY A 161 -21.11 2.68 25.80
CA GLY A 161 -20.81 3.86 25.00
C GLY A 161 -19.34 4.02 24.60
N PRO A 162 -19.03 5.11 23.88
CA PRO A 162 -17.73 5.31 23.24
C PRO A 162 -16.55 5.43 24.24
N GLU A 163 -16.76 6.02 25.41
CA GLU A 163 -15.74 6.11 26.45
C GLU A 163 -15.36 4.73 27.01
N ALA A 164 -16.32 3.82 27.12
CA ALA A 164 -16.06 2.45 27.54
C ALA A 164 -15.27 1.68 26.50
N TYR A 165 -15.62 1.83 25.21
CA TYR A 165 -14.87 1.25 24.11
C TYR A 165 -13.41 1.73 24.13
N GLU A 166 -13.17 3.04 24.24
CA GLU A 166 -11.84 3.63 24.28
C GLU A 166 -10.98 3.05 25.40
N LYS A 167 -11.53 2.95 26.62
CA LYS A 167 -10.84 2.32 27.75
C LYS A 167 -10.49 0.87 27.52
N ILE A 168 -11.45 0.09 26.95
CA ILE A 168 -11.23 -1.32 26.65
C ILE A 168 -10.19 -1.47 25.53
N ASN A 169 -10.34 -0.74 24.42
CA ASN A 169 -9.41 -0.77 23.30
C ASN A 169 -7.97 -0.43 23.76
N HIS A 170 -7.80 0.68 24.47
CA HIS A 170 -6.51 1.09 25.01
C HIS A 170 -5.94 0.06 25.98
N GLY A 171 -6.74 -0.38 26.94
CA GLY A 171 -6.30 -1.33 27.96
C GLY A 171 -5.93 -2.71 27.40
N LEU A 172 -6.63 -3.20 26.38
CA LEU A 172 -6.30 -4.47 25.71
C LEU A 172 -4.92 -4.43 25.04
N TYR A 173 -4.50 -3.29 24.53
CA TYR A 173 -3.17 -3.14 23.95
C TYR A 173 -2.08 -2.85 25.01
N THR A 174 -2.36 -2.10 26.05
CA THR A 174 -1.35 -1.58 26.98
C THR A 174 -1.22 -2.40 28.27
N GLU A 175 -2.33 -2.83 28.87
CA GLU A 175 -2.39 -3.37 30.22
C GLU A 175 -2.76 -4.86 30.27
N PHE A 176 -3.73 -5.28 29.46
CA PHE A 176 -4.21 -6.67 29.50
C PHE A 176 -3.13 -7.67 29.10
N ARG A 177 -3.03 -8.76 29.86
CA ARG A 177 -2.07 -9.85 29.62
C ARG A 177 -2.72 -11.21 29.82
N GLY A 178 -2.33 -12.16 28.96
CA GLY A 178 -2.78 -13.56 29.03
C GLY A 178 -3.94 -13.87 28.10
N ALA A 179 -4.67 -14.96 28.39
CA ALA A 179 -5.74 -15.46 27.53
C ALA A 179 -6.94 -14.51 27.50
N MET A 180 -7.47 -14.25 26.32
CA MET A 180 -8.65 -13.38 26.11
C MET A 180 -9.91 -14.23 26.19
N THR A 181 -10.38 -14.52 27.43
CA THR A 181 -11.69 -15.17 27.67
C THR A 181 -12.70 -14.15 28.15
N ALA A 182 -13.99 -14.41 27.94
CA ALA A 182 -15.06 -13.50 28.34
C ALA A 182 -15.02 -13.15 29.84
N GLU A 183 -14.73 -14.14 30.70
CA GLU A 183 -14.63 -13.94 32.14
C GLU A 183 -13.48 -13.01 32.53
N ARG A 184 -12.31 -13.18 31.87
CA ARG A 184 -11.13 -12.35 32.16
C ARG A 184 -11.30 -10.94 31.63
N LEU A 185 -11.93 -10.78 30.49
CA LEU A 185 -12.25 -9.46 29.92
C LEU A 185 -13.28 -8.73 30.77
N ALA A 186 -14.29 -9.45 31.29
CA ALA A 186 -15.27 -8.86 32.21
C ALA A 186 -14.62 -8.41 33.53
N ALA A 187 -13.71 -9.22 34.09
CA ALA A 187 -12.95 -8.82 35.29
C ALA A 187 -12.07 -7.58 35.01
N PHE A 188 -11.37 -7.57 33.88
CA PHE A 188 -10.55 -6.45 33.43
C PHE A 188 -11.38 -5.16 33.25
N ALA A 189 -12.54 -5.25 32.60
CA ALA A 189 -13.43 -4.10 32.46
C ALA A 189 -13.90 -3.57 33.83
N THR A 190 -14.16 -4.47 34.79
CA THR A 190 -14.52 -4.09 36.17
C THR A 190 -13.38 -3.34 36.85
N ASP A 191 -12.12 -3.77 36.67
CA ASP A 191 -10.94 -3.08 37.18
C ASP A 191 -10.78 -1.67 36.55
N LEU A 192 -11.25 -1.46 35.31
CA LEU A 192 -11.32 -0.16 34.64
C LEU A 192 -12.54 0.69 35.07
N GLY A 193 -13.34 0.21 36.02
CA GLY A 193 -14.53 0.91 36.52
C GLY A 193 -15.77 0.81 35.63
N LEU A 194 -15.84 -0.21 34.75
CA LEU A 194 -16.98 -0.50 33.87
C LEU A 194 -17.82 -1.65 34.41
N ASP A 195 -19.07 -1.79 33.95
CA ASP A 195 -19.88 -2.97 34.22
C ASP A 195 -19.46 -4.13 33.29
N GLY A 196 -18.40 -4.83 33.68
CA GLY A 196 -17.84 -5.94 32.91
C GLY A 196 -18.83 -7.09 32.70
N ALA A 197 -19.76 -7.32 33.64
CA ALA A 197 -20.79 -8.35 33.53
C ALA A 197 -21.86 -7.99 32.46
N ALA A 198 -22.29 -6.74 32.45
CA ALA A 198 -23.23 -6.25 31.42
C ALA A 198 -22.60 -6.27 30.02
N ILE A 199 -21.33 -5.87 29.90
CA ILE A 199 -20.58 -5.92 28.64
C ILE A 199 -20.45 -7.37 28.15
N ALA A 200 -20.04 -8.31 29.02
CA ALA A 200 -19.91 -9.71 28.66
C ALA A 200 -21.25 -10.33 28.22
N ALA A 201 -22.36 -9.97 28.87
CA ALA A 201 -23.70 -10.42 28.47
C ALA A 201 -24.14 -9.89 27.09
N GLY A 202 -23.57 -8.76 26.63
CA GLY A 202 -23.85 -8.17 25.33
C GLY A 202 -23.06 -8.78 24.16
N MET A 203 -22.00 -9.57 24.42
CA MET A 203 -21.10 -10.08 23.38
C MET A 203 -21.77 -10.92 22.29
N ASP A 204 -22.77 -11.71 22.69
CA ASP A 204 -23.49 -12.62 21.79
C ASP A 204 -24.70 -11.96 21.11
N SER A 205 -24.83 -10.63 21.20
CA SER A 205 -25.95 -9.93 20.56
C SER A 205 -25.86 -10.00 19.03
N PRO A 206 -27.00 -10.03 18.32
CA PRO A 206 -27.02 -9.96 16.86
C PRO A 206 -26.32 -8.70 16.31
N GLU A 207 -26.36 -7.60 17.06
CA GLU A 207 -25.76 -6.32 16.71
C GLU A 207 -24.23 -6.41 16.72
N VAL A 208 -23.63 -7.04 17.73
CA VAL A 208 -22.18 -7.32 17.79
C VAL A 208 -21.75 -8.21 16.63
N ALA A 209 -22.50 -9.31 16.40
CA ALA A 209 -22.20 -10.21 15.29
C ALA A 209 -22.30 -9.50 13.94
N LYS A 210 -23.26 -8.59 13.77
CA LYS A 210 -23.42 -7.79 12.55
C LYS A 210 -22.19 -6.90 12.31
N VAL A 211 -21.72 -6.17 13.33
CA VAL A 211 -20.54 -5.28 13.20
C VAL A 211 -19.33 -6.05 12.72
N LEU A 212 -19.02 -7.19 13.34
CA LEU A 212 -17.86 -7.99 12.95
C LEU A 212 -18.00 -8.58 11.54
N ASN A 213 -19.21 -9.02 11.18
CA ASN A 213 -19.48 -9.52 9.84
C ASN A 213 -19.35 -8.41 8.77
N ASP A 214 -19.89 -7.23 9.02
CA ASP A 214 -19.84 -6.12 8.07
C ASP A 214 -18.40 -5.64 7.86
N ASN A 215 -17.61 -5.55 8.94
CA ASN A 215 -16.18 -5.25 8.84
C ASN A 215 -15.40 -6.32 8.06
N GLN A 216 -15.74 -7.60 8.28
CA GLN A 216 -15.14 -8.72 7.53
C GLN A 216 -15.47 -8.62 6.03
N LEU A 217 -16.71 -8.34 5.67
CA LEU A 217 -17.13 -8.17 4.29
C LEU A 217 -16.50 -6.93 3.64
N LEU A 218 -16.40 -5.83 4.40
CA LEU A 218 -15.71 -4.63 3.94
C LEU A 218 -14.22 -4.92 3.68
N ALA A 219 -13.54 -5.58 4.62
CA ALA A 219 -12.14 -5.95 4.46
C ALA A 219 -11.90 -6.84 3.22
N GLN A 220 -12.81 -7.79 2.94
CA GLN A 220 -12.75 -8.60 1.72
C GLN A 220 -12.88 -7.74 0.45
N ARG A 221 -13.83 -6.79 0.40
CA ARG A 221 -13.99 -5.88 -0.74
C ARG A 221 -12.77 -4.97 -0.93
N LEU A 222 -12.12 -4.56 0.16
CA LEU A 222 -10.89 -3.76 0.13
C LEU A 222 -9.61 -4.59 -0.06
N GLN A 223 -9.73 -5.92 -0.19
CA GLN A 223 -8.61 -6.84 -0.30
C GLN A 223 -7.62 -6.70 0.87
N ILE A 224 -8.15 -6.50 2.08
CA ILE A 224 -7.39 -6.44 3.33
C ILE A 224 -7.22 -7.86 3.86
N GLU A 225 -5.96 -8.30 3.97
CA GLU A 225 -5.59 -9.65 4.42
C GLU A 225 -4.86 -9.66 5.77
N GLY A 226 -4.58 -8.49 6.34
CA GLY A 226 -3.79 -8.37 7.56
C GLY A 226 -4.09 -7.10 8.36
N THR A 227 -3.59 -7.10 9.61
CA THR A 227 -3.70 -5.98 10.54
C THR A 227 -2.31 -5.54 11.04
N PRO A 228 -2.11 -4.26 11.38
CA PRO A 228 -3.03 -3.18 11.10
C PRO A 228 -3.12 -2.89 9.60
N THR A 229 -4.26 -2.37 9.14
CA THR A 229 -4.39 -1.76 7.83
C THR A 229 -5.11 -0.43 8.00
N PHE A 230 -4.59 0.62 7.36
CA PHE A 230 -5.14 1.98 7.46
C PHE A 230 -5.75 2.42 6.14
N VAL A 231 -6.78 3.26 6.23
CA VAL A 231 -7.29 4.06 5.11
C VAL A 231 -7.14 5.53 5.50
N MET A 232 -6.45 6.29 4.67
CA MET A 232 -6.23 7.74 4.84
C MET A 232 -6.55 8.43 3.50
N GLY A 233 -7.60 9.27 3.48
CA GLY A 233 -8.10 9.81 2.21
C GLY A 233 -8.58 8.67 1.29
N ASP A 234 -7.97 8.55 0.12
CA ASP A 234 -8.22 7.46 -0.82
C ASP A 234 -7.08 6.41 -0.85
N GLN A 235 -6.13 6.54 0.06
CA GLN A 235 -4.97 5.64 0.15
C GLN A 235 -5.22 4.50 1.13
N LEU A 236 -4.74 3.30 0.78
CA LEU A 236 -4.82 2.09 1.58
C LEU A 236 -3.40 1.65 1.97
N LEU A 237 -3.10 1.69 3.27
CA LEU A 237 -1.81 1.35 3.82
C LEU A 237 -1.87 0.02 4.56
N ARG A 238 -1.27 -1.02 3.99
CA ARG A 238 -1.25 -2.37 4.56
C ARG A 238 -0.04 -2.57 5.46
N GLY A 239 -0.30 -2.96 6.70
CA GLY A 239 0.74 -3.23 7.69
C GLY A 239 1.11 -2.02 8.54
N TYR A 240 2.07 -2.27 9.43
CA TYR A 240 2.59 -1.27 10.36
C TYR A 240 3.51 -0.27 9.65
N VAL A 241 3.25 1.00 9.90
CA VAL A 241 4.14 2.11 9.52
C VAL A 241 4.47 2.92 10.78
N PRO A 242 5.76 3.26 11.00
CA PRO A 242 6.14 4.13 12.11
C PRO A 242 5.48 5.51 12.05
N LEU A 243 5.35 6.18 13.20
CA LEU A 243 4.71 7.50 13.33
C LEU A 243 5.15 8.51 12.28
N GLU A 244 6.45 8.64 12.02
CA GLU A 244 6.97 9.58 11.01
C GLU A 244 6.48 9.26 9.59
N GLY A 245 6.35 7.97 9.27
CA GLY A 245 5.76 7.55 8.00
C GLY A 245 4.27 7.89 7.92
N MET A 246 3.51 7.69 8.99
CA MET A 246 2.10 8.09 9.06
C MET A 246 1.93 9.61 8.94
N ARG A 247 2.79 10.41 9.61
CA ARG A 247 2.81 11.88 9.46
C ARG A 247 3.07 12.32 8.02
N ALA A 248 4.01 11.65 7.34
CA ALA A 248 4.30 11.94 5.93
C ALA A 248 3.09 11.65 5.04
N MET A 249 2.39 10.54 5.26
CA MET A 249 1.18 10.20 4.53
C MET A 249 0.04 11.20 4.79
N VAL A 250 -0.17 11.61 6.04
CA VAL A 250 -1.16 12.64 6.39
C VAL A 250 -0.86 13.95 5.65
N ALA A 251 0.42 14.34 5.58
CA ALA A 251 0.83 15.52 4.83
C ALA A 251 0.58 15.38 3.32
N ASP A 252 0.88 14.20 2.75
CA ASP A 252 0.67 13.90 1.33
C ASP A 252 -0.81 13.95 0.94
N VAL A 253 -1.68 13.36 1.77
CA VAL A 253 -3.15 13.36 1.54
C VAL A 253 -3.75 14.78 1.63
N ARG A 254 -3.16 15.67 2.43
CA ARG A 254 -3.63 17.06 2.57
C ARG A 254 -3.12 18.00 1.47
N GLY A 255 -2.04 17.66 0.76
CA GLY A 255 -1.44 18.42 -0.37
C GLY A 255 -0.43 19.46 0.09
#